data_32490ee6d78f60b5416084364192dc8e
#
_entry.id   32490ee6d78f60b5416084364192dc8e
#
_cell.length_a   1.000
_cell.length_b   1.000
_cell.length_c   1.000
_cell.angle_alpha   90.00
_cell.angle_beta   90.00
_cell.angle_gamma   90.00
#
_symmetry.space_group_name_H-M   'P 1'
#
loop_
_entity.id
_entity.type
_entity.pdbx_description
1 polymer ?
#
loop_
_entity_poly.entity_id
_entity_poly.type
_entity_poly.pdbx_seq_one_letter_code
_entity_poly.pdbx_strand_id
1 'polypeptide(L)'
;MDMRVPAQLLGLLLLWLRGARCDIQMTQTPLSLSASPGEPVSISCRASQGIRNYLAWYLQKPGQSPRLLIYAASTLQSGVPDRFSGSGSGTDFTLRIGRLEAEDAAIYYCQRYNRAPYTFGQGTKVEIKRNDAQPAVYLFQPSPDQLHTGSASVVCLLNSFYPKDINVKWKVDGVIQDTGIQESVTEQDKDSTYSLSSTLTMSSTEYLSHELYSCEITHKSLPSTLIKSFQRSECQRVD
;
A
#
# COMPACT_ATOMS: atom_id res chain seq x y z
N MET A 1 48.80 -37.58 15.48
CA MET A 1 48.06 -36.58 16.27
C MET A 1 46.56 -36.95 16.23
N ASP A 2 46.14 -37.76 17.22
CA ASP A 2 44.74 -38.19 17.32
C ASP A 2 43.90 -37.07 17.96
N MET A 3 43.15 -36.33 17.15
CA MET A 3 42.18 -35.40 17.68
C MET A 3 40.89 -36.15 18.11
N ARG A 4 40.91 -36.68 19.33
CA ARG A 4 39.68 -37.16 19.96
C ARG A 4 38.86 -35.98 20.40
N VAL A 5 37.83 -35.63 19.58
CA VAL A 5 36.80 -34.66 19.98
C VAL A 5 36.09 -35.24 21.22
N PRO A 6 36.07 -34.59 22.37
CA PRO A 6 35.47 -35.15 23.57
C PRO A 6 33.96 -35.33 23.33
N ALA A 7 33.46 -36.51 23.66
CA ALA A 7 32.05 -36.91 23.51
C ALA A 7 31.05 -35.90 24.16
N GLN A 8 31.54 -35.14 25.13
CA GLN A 8 30.82 -34.06 25.80
C GLN A 8 30.50 -32.87 24.86
N LEU A 9 31.40 -32.53 23.93
CA LEU A 9 31.14 -31.45 22.92
C LEU A 9 30.13 -31.90 21.87
N LEU A 10 30.15 -33.18 21.49
CA LEU A 10 29.17 -33.76 20.56
C LEU A 10 27.77 -33.82 21.20
N GLY A 11 27.69 -34.13 22.51
CA GLY A 11 26.42 -34.12 23.26
C GLY A 11 25.83 -32.72 23.41
N LEU A 12 26.66 -31.69 23.63
CA LEU A 12 26.24 -30.31 23.69
C LEU A 12 25.77 -29.82 22.31
N LEU A 13 26.45 -30.19 21.24
CA LEU A 13 26.03 -29.83 19.86
C LEU A 13 24.69 -30.45 19.49
N LEU A 14 24.44 -31.68 19.90
CA LEU A 14 23.16 -32.37 19.67
C LEU A 14 21.99 -31.78 20.48
N LEU A 15 22.25 -31.17 21.63
CA LEU A 15 21.26 -30.44 22.42
C LEU A 15 20.86 -29.13 21.76
N TRP A 16 21.79 -28.46 21.06
CA TRP A 16 21.48 -27.24 20.28
C TRP A 16 20.67 -27.51 19.02
N LEU A 17 20.81 -28.69 18.40
CA LEU A 17 20.07 -29.07 17.20
C LEU A 17 18.59 -29.43 17.46
N ARG A 18 18.17 -29.64 18.72
CA ARG A 18 16.77 -29.93 19.09
C ARG A 18 15.86 -28.70 19.11
N GLY A 19 16.37 -27.49 18.85
CA GLY A 19 15.62 -26.24 18.91
C GLY A 19 15.12 -25.67 17.59
N ALA A 20 15.47 -26.25 16.44
CA ALA A 20 14.93 -25.82 15.15
C ALA A 20 13.48 -26.31 14.97
N ARG A 21 12.56 -25.78 15.78
CA ARG A 21 11.13 -25.89 15.46
C ARG A 21 10.88 -25.01 14.24
N CYS A 22 10.61 -25.63 13.09
CA CYS A 22 10.08 -24.91 11.97
C CYS A 22 8.78 -24.24 12.41
N ASP A 23 8.80 -22.92 12.50
CA ASP A 23 7.59 -22.15 12.80
C ASP A 23 6.55 -22.41 11.71
N ILE A 24 5.31 -22.51 12.11
CA ILE A 24 4.21 -22.69 11.15
C ILE A 24 4.07 -21.41 10.35
N GLN A 25 4.30 -21.52 9.06
CA GLN A 25 4.13 -20.40 8.12
C GLN A 25 2.68 -20.31 7.66
N MET A 26 2.20 -19.08 7.52
CA MET A 26 0.87 -18.76 7.02
C MET A 26 1.02 -18.06 5.67
N THR A 27 0.45 -18.63 4.62
CA THR A 27 0.51 -18.10 3.25
C THR A 27 -0.87 -17.64 2.81
N GLN A 28 -1.00 -16.37 2.41
CA GLN A 28 -2.24 -15.82 1.88
C GLN A 28 -2.19 -15.68 0.36
N THR A 29 -3.32 -15.92 -0.29
CA THR A 29 -3.50 -15.69 -1.72
C THR A 29 -4.92 -15.20 -2.02
N PRO A 30 -5.05 -14.22 -2.94
CA PRO A 30 -3.98 -13.46 -3.60
C PRO A 30 -3.30 -12.46 -2.66
N LEU A 31 -2.19 -11.83 -3.09
CA LEU A 31 -1.55 -10.72 -2.35
C LEU A 31 -2.34 -9.42 -2.47
N SER A 32 -3.00 -9.23 -3.61
CA SER A 32 -3.92 -8.13 -3.85
C SER A 32 -5.06 -8.59 -4.74
N LEU A 33 -6.21 -7.99 -4.58
CA LEU A 33 -7.37 -8.16 -5.45
C LEU A 33 -8.12 -6.85 -5.59
N SER A 34 -8.76 -6.68 -6.74
CA SER A 34 -9.61 -5.53 -7.01
C SER A 34 -10.92 -6.03 -7.59
N ALA A 35 -12.04 -5.61 -7.00
CA ALA A 35 -13.38 -6.03 -7.40
C ALA A 35 -14.38 -4.85 -7.30
N SER A 36 -15.48 -4.96 -8.04
CA SER A 36 -16.53 -3.95 -8.05
C SER A 36 -17.41 -4.05 -6.80
N PRO A 37 -18.00 -2.93 -6.34
CA PRO A 37 -19.00 -2.97 -5.29
C PRO A 37 -20.12 -3.95 -5.63
N GLY A 38 -20.54 -4.75 -4.65
CA GLY A 38 -21.55 -5.79 -4.82
C GLY A 38 -21.03 -7.15 -5.25
N GLU A 39 -19.81 -7.25 -5.79
CA GLU A 39 -19.20 -8.53 -6.15
C GLU A 39 -18.74 -9.30 -4.90
N PRO A 40 -18.82 -10.64 -4.92
CA PRO A 40 -18.22 -11.46 -3.87
C PRO A 40 -16.72 -11.60 -4.10
N VAL A 41 -15.95 -11.59 -3.01
CA VAL A 41 -14.50 -11.83 -3.04
C VAL A 41 -14.12 -12.89 -2.01
N SER A 42 -13.02 -13.60 -2.26
CA SER A 42 -12.49 -14.62 -1.36
C SER A 42 -10.98 -14.51 -1.25
N ILE A 43 -10.49 -14.70 -0.03
CA ILE A 43 -9.06 -14.70 0.32
C ILE A 43 -8.76 -16.06 0.94
N SER A 44 -7.75 -16.75 0.40
CA SER A 44 -7.29 -18.03 0.93
C SER A 44 -6.11 -17.82 1.87
N CYS A 45 -6.08 -18.61 2.94
CA CYS A 45 -4.97 -18.68 3.88
C CYS A 45 -4.60 -20.13 4.11
N ARG A 46 -3.32 -20.48 3.89
CA ARG A 46 -2.80 -21.83 4.06
C ARG A 46 -1.73 -21.86 5.14
N ALA A 47 -1.89 -22.77 6.09
CA ALA A 47 -0.89 -23.07 7.11
C ALA A 47 0.04 -24.21 6.63
N SER A 48 1.33 -24.13 6.90
CA SER A 48 2.30 -25.18 6.54
C SER A 48 2.10 -26.49 7.31
N GLN A 49 1.33 -26.46 8.40
CA GLN A 49 0.94 -27.63 9.19
C GLN A 49 -0.48 -27.44 9.72
N GLY A 50 -1.14 -28.53 10.07
CA GLY A 50 -2.50 -28.49 10.60
C GLY A 50 -2.62 -27.71 11.91
N ILE A 51 -3.48 -26.70 11.92
CA ILE A 51 -3.74 -25.82 13.07
C ILE A 51 -5.18 -25.98 13.61
N ARG A 52 -5.90 -27.03 13.17
CA ARG A 52 -7.33 -27.25 13.49
C ARG A 52 -8.15 -26.03 13.05
N ASN A 53 -8.88 -25.37 13.97
CA ASN A 53 -9.65 -24.15 13.74
C ASN A 53 -9.03 -22.91 14.44
N TYR A 54 -7.78 -22.98 14.88
CA TYR A 54 -7.13 -21.87 15.60
C TYR A 54 -6.64 -20.79 14.65
N LEU A 55 -7.53 -20.25 13.84
CA LEU A 55 -7.28 -19.19 12.88
C LEU A 55 -8.21 -18.01 13.14
N ALA A 56 -7.65 -16.82 13.08
CA ALA A 56 -8.38 -15.55 13.12
C ALA A 56 -8.12 -14.73 11.86
N TRP A 57 -9.11 -13.94 11.46
CA TRP A 57 -9.02 -12.97 10.39
C TRP A 57 -9.12 -11.56 10.96
N TYR A 58 -8.23 -10.69 10.50
CA TYR A 58 -8.17 -9.28 10.86
C TYR A 58 -8.29 -8.41 9.61
N LEU A 59 -8.82 -7.22 9.79
CA LEU A 59 -8.86 -6.14 8.80
C LEU A 59 -8.07 -4.97 9.34
N GLN A 60 -7.25 -4.35 8.49
CA GLN A 60 -6.52 -3.13 8.81
C GLN A 60 -6.73 -2.07 7.73
N LYS A 61 -7.35 -0.95 8.09
CA LYS A 61 -7.44 0.23 7.25
C LYS A 61 -6.17 1.09 7.39
N PRO A 62 -5.84 1.90 6.37
CA PRO A 62 -4.68 2.79 6.43
C PRO A 62 -4.70 3.69 7.69
N GLY A 63 -3.57 3.75 8.38
CA GLY A 63 -3.42 4.54 9.61
C GLY A 63 -4.19 4.04 10.83
N GLN A 64 -4.83 2.88 10.76
CA GLN A 64 -5.60 2.30 11.87
C GLN A 64 -4.96 1.00 12.38
N SER A 65 -5.30 0.65 13.62
CA SER A 65 -4.93 -0.64 14.20
C SER A 65 -5.74 -1.78 13.57
N PRO A 66 -5.19 -3.01 13.47
CA PRO A 66 -5.93 -4.17 13.02
C PRO A 66 -7.17 -4.43 13.89
N ARG A 67 -8.28 -4.76 13.26
CA ARG A 67 -9.55 -5.12 13.90
C ARG A 67 -9.85 -6.59 13.65
N LEU A 68 -10.23 -7.34 14.69
CA LEU A 68 -10.66 -8.73 14.59
C LEU A 68 -12.02 -8.82 13.87
N LEU A 69 -12.10 -9.67 12.85
CA LEU A 69 -13.33 -9.97 12.11
C LEU A 69 -13.90 -11.32 12.49
N ILE A 70 -13.06 -12.36 12.49
CA ILE A 70 -13.45 -13.76 12.65
C ILE A 70 -12.42 -14.45 13.55
N TYR A 71 -12.89 -15.31 14.43
CA TYR A 71 -12.05 -16.21 15.23
C TYR A 71 -12.56 -17.64 15.10
N ALA A 72 -11.79 -18.62 15.59
CA ALA A 72 -12.08 -20.04 15.48
C ALA A 72 -12.46 -20.46 14.03
N ALA A 73 -11.77 -19.84 13.02
CA ALA A 73 -11.94 -20.03 11.60
C ALA A 73 -13.29 -19.55 11.02
N SER A 74 -14.40 -19.59 11.77
CA SER A 74 -15.75 -19.32 11.24
C SER A 74 -16.64 -18.47 12.15
N THR A 75 -16.22 -18.14 13.37
CA THR A 75 -17.05 -17.37 14.30
C THR A 75 -16.87 -15.88 14.08
N LEU A 76 -17.95 -15.22 13.72
CA LEU A 76 -17.95 -13.78 13.48
C LEU A 76 -17.86 -13.02 14.81
N GLN A 77 -16.97 -12.03 14.87
CA GLN A 77 -16.84 -11.13 16.02
C GLN A 77 -18.09 -10.22 16.13
N SER A 78 -18.53 -9.96 17.34
CA SER A 78 -19.68 -9.06 17.58
C SER A 78 -19.48 -7.70 16.92
N GLY A 79 -20.50 -7.21 16.23
CA GLY A 79 -20.47 -5.93 15.50
C GLY A 79 -19.74 -5.96 14.15
N VAL A 80 -19.37 -7.14 13.65
CA VAL A 80 -18.90 -7.34 12.28
C VAL A 80 -20.10 -7.66 11.39
N PRO A 81 -20.24 -7.00 10.20
CA PRO A 81 -21.34 -7.26 9.29
C PRO A 81 -21.39 -8.73 8.81
N ASP A 82 -22.60 -9.24 8.57
CA ASP A 82 -22.87 -10.63 8.13
C ASP A 82 -22.41 -10.94 6.70
N ARG A 83 -22.04 -9.93 5.92
CA ARG A 83 -21.40 -10.12 4.61
C ARG A 83 -20.02 -10.78 4.70
N PHE A 84 -19.38 -10.76 5.88
CA PHE A 84 -18.14 -11.47 6.15
C PHE A 84 -18.43 -12.89 6.63
N SER A 85 -17.71 -13.86 6.12
CA SER A 85 -17.76 -15.24 6.58
C SER A 85 -16.40 -15.91 6.46
N GLY A 86 -16.12 -16.81 7.40
CA GLY A 86 -14.91 -17.63 7.40
C GLY A 86 -15.25 -19.10 7.32
N SER A 87 -14.39 -19.86 6.68
CA SER A 87 -14.50 -21.31 6.59
C SER A 87 -13.12 -21.97 6.55
N GLY A 88 -13.11 -23.28 6.75
CA GLY A 88 -11.89 -24.09 6.69
C GLY A 88 -11.52 -24.72 8.02
N SER A 89 -10.61 -25.68 7.95
CA SER A 89 -10.01 -26.36 9.11
C SER A 89 -8.71 -27.05 8.67
N GLY A 90 -7.88 -27.41 9.65
CA GLY A 90 -6.62 -28.09 9.35
C GLY A 90 -5.59 -27.14 8.76
N THR A 91 -5.37 -27.14 7.45
CA THR A 91 -4.37 -26.33 6.77
C THR A 91 -4.95 -25.23 5.89
N ASP A 92 -6.19 -25.36 5.42
CA ASP A 92 -6.76 -24.51 4.39
C ASP A 92 -7.98 -23.76 4.92
N PHE A 93 -7.93 -22.43 4.77
CA PHE A 93 -8.94 -21.52 5.29
C PHE A 93 -9.30 -20.46 4.24
N THR A 94 -10.53 -19.97 4.31
CA THR A 94 -11.03 -18.96 3.39
C THR A 94 -11.82 -17.89 4.14
N LEU A 95 -11.48 -16.63 3.91
CA LEU A 95 -12.32 -15.47 4.20
C LEU A 95 -13.12 -15.15 2.96
N ARG A 96 -14.44 -14.99 3.10
CA ARG A 96 -15.34 -14.53 2.04
C ARG A 96 -16.03 -13.24 2.46
N ILE A 97 -16.05 -12.27 1.55
CA ILE A 97 -16.91 -11.09 1.62
C ILE A 97 -18.00 -11.32 0.59
N GLY A 98 -19.23 -11.56 1.02
CA GLY A 98 -20.34 -11.95 0.13
C GLY A 98 -20.79 -10.84 -0.79
N ARG A 99 -20.68 -9.59 -0.34
CA ARG A 99 -21.01 -8.37 -1.06
C ARG A 99 -20.01 -7.29 -0.69
N LEU A 100 -19.09 -7.00 -1.60
CA LEU A 100 -18.05 -6.00 -1.36
C LEU A 100 -18.64 -4.59 -1.32
N GLU A 101 -18.25 -3.80 -0.33
CA GLU A 101 -18.65 -2.41 -0.16
C GLU A 101 -17.41 -1.50 -0.22
N ALA A 102 -17.60 -0.21 -0.51
CA ALA A 102 -16.48 0.74 -0.62
C ALA A 102 -15.65 0.81 0.68
N GLU A 103 -16.30 0.66 1.83
CA GLU A 103 -15.66 0.65 3.15
C GLU A 103 -14.81 -0.59 3.43
N ASP A 104 -14.90 -1.64 2.61
CA ASP A 104 -14.13 -2.89 2.77
C ASP A 104 -12.72 -2.80 2.16
N ALA A 105 -12.38 -1.67 1.52
CA ALA A 105 -11.00 -1.40 1.09
C ALA A 105 -10.06 -1.40 2.29
N ALA A 106 -9.17 -2.40 2.36
CA ALA A 106 -8.29 -2.62 3.51
C ALA A 106 -7.25 -3.72 3.21
N ILE A 107 -6.34 -3.96 4.15
CA ILE A 107 -5.49 -5.14 4.15
C ILE A 107 -6.09 -6.15 5.13
N TYR A 108 -6.26 -7.38 4.65
CA TYR A 108 -6.79 -8.50 5.44
C TYR A 108 -5.67 -9.45 5.80
N TYR A 109 -5.61 -9.87 7.07
CA TYR A 109 -4.59 -10.80 7.59
C TYR A 109 -5.25 -12.01 8.22
N CYS A 110 -4.73 -13.20 7.93
CA CYS A 110 -5.00 -14.39 8.73
C CYS A 110 -3.93 -14.56 9.81
N GLN A 111 -4.29 -15.14 10.94
CA GLN A 111 -3.40 -15.39 12.07
C GLN A 111 -3.66 -16.75 12.70
N ARG A 112 -2.60 -17.51 12.91
CA ARG A 112 -2.63 -18.67 13.81
C ARG A 112 -2.38 -18.23 15.25
N TYR A 113 -3.24 -18.69 16.20
CA TYR A 113 -3.16 -18.25 17.60
C TYR A 113 -3.18 -19.37 18.65
N ASN A 114 -3.05 -20.65 18.26
CA ASN A 114 -3.13 -21.76 19.20
C ASN A 114 -1.90 -21.93 20.09
N ARG A 115 -0.73 -21.46 19.66
CA ARG A 115 0.54 -21.61 20.36
C ARG A 115 1.54 -20.54 19.87
N ALA A 116 2.36 -20.03 20.77
CA ALA A 116 3.45 -19.13 20.40
C ALA A 116 4.53 -19.85 19.55
N PRO A 117 5.17 -19.15 18.58
CA PRO A 117 4.87 -17.80 18.17
C PRO A 117 3.53 -17.71 17.40
N TYR A 118 2.77 -16.62 17.61
CA TYR A 118 1.57 -16.33 16.83
C TYR A 118 1.98 -15.79 15.48
N THR A 119 1.69 -16.53 14.40
CA THR A 119 2.14 -16.21 13.06
C THR A 119 1.02 -15.65 12.20
N PHE A 120 1.33 -14.60 11.46
CA PHE A 120 0.41 -13.97 10.50
C PHE A 120 0.74 -14.38 9.07
N GLY A 121 -0.28 -14.36 8.20
CA GLY A 121 -0.06 -14.29 6.77
C GLY A 121 0.49 -12.92 6.37
N GLN A 122 1.00 -12.82 5.13
CA GLN A 122 1.62 -11.61 4.61
C GLN A 122 0.62 -10.49 4.28
N GLY A 123 -0.67 -10.75 4.39
CA GLY A 123 -1.75 -9.83 4.07
C GLY A 123 -2.22 -9.91 2.62
N THR A 124 -3.47 -9.55 2.42
CA THR A 124 -4.12 -9.38 1.11
C THR A 124 -4.73 -8.01 1.04
N LYS A 125 -4.26 -7.18 0.11
CA LYS A 125 -4.85 -5.86 -0.15
C LYS A 125 -6.11 -6.01 -0.99
N VAL A 126 -7.24 -5.51 -0.48
CA VAL A 126 -8.52 -5.43 -1.20
C VAL A 126 -8.74 -3.99 -1.63
N GLU A 127 -8.89 -3.79 -2.93
CA GLU A 127 -9.16 -2.49 -3.55
C GLU A 127 -10.51 -2.52 -4.27
N ILE A 128 -11.19 -1.38 -4.30
CA ILE A 128 -12.51 -1.23 -4.93
C ILE A 128 -12.34 -0.76 -6.37
N LYS A 129 -12.91 -1.48 -7.32
CA LYS A 129 -13.04 -1.03 -8.71
C LYS A 129 -14.12 0.03 -8.82
N ARG A 130 -13.85 1.04 -9.63
CA ARG A 130 -14.79 2.08 -9.99
C ARG A 130 -14.60 2.49 -11.46
N ASN A 131 -15.48 3.33 -11.97
CA ASN A 131 -15.30 3.95 -13.28
C ASN A 131 -14.06 4.85 -13.27
N ASP A 132 -13.40 4.95 -14.44
CA ASP A 132 -12.25 5.81 -14.63
C ASP A 132 -12.59 7.25 -14.21
N ALA A 133 -11.67 7.92 -13.51
CA ALA A 133 -11.81 9.31 -13.06
C ALA A 133 -10.57 10.10 -13.47
N GLN A 134 -10.79 11.26 -14.08
CA GLN A 134 -9.70 12.15 -14.47
C GLN A 134 -9.13 12.88 -13.25
N PRO A 135 -7.80 13.07 -13.17
CA PRO A 135 -7.19 13.84 -12.10
C PRO A 135 -7.55 15.32 -12.18
N ALA A 136 -7.91 15.91 -11.04
CA ALA A 136 -7.87 17.36 -10.87
C ALA A 136 -6.42 17.77 -10.58
N VAL A 137 -5.83 18.62 -11.43
CA VAL A 137 -4.40 18.93 -11.37
C VAL A 137 -4.16 20.36 -10.94
N TYR A 138 -3.33 20.51 -9.90
CA TYR A 138 -2.92 21.79 -9.32
C TYR A 138 -1.40 21.86 -9.31
N LEU A 139 -0.85 22.99 -9.79
CA LEU A 139 0.58 23.23 -9.85
C LEU A 139 0.93 24.44 -8.97
N PHE A 140 1.87 24.23 -8.02
CA PHE A 140 2.24 25.22 -7.03
C PHE A 140 3.69 25.65 -7.21
N GLN A 141 3.93 26.96 -7.09
CA GLN A 141 5.25 27.56 -7.03
C GLN A 141 5.86 27.41 -5.63
N PRO A 142 7.21 27.46 -5.51
CA PRO A 142 7.86 27.56 -4.21
C PRO A 142 7.43 28.82 -3.46
N SER A 143 7.30 28.72 -2.14
CA SER A 143 7.04 29.91 -1.31
C SER A 143 8.26 30.84 -1.25
N PRO A 144 8.07 32.16 -1.09
CA PRO A 144 9.18 33.09 -0.87
C PRO A 144 10.07 32.68 0.31
N ASP A 145 9.49 32.22 1.40
CA ASP A 145 10.24 31.78 2.58
C ASP A 145 11.15 30.60 2.29
N GLN A 146 10.69 29.62 1.48
CA GLN A 146 11.53 28.51 1.06
C GLN A 146 12.71 28.99 0.20
N LEU A 147 12.46 29.91 -0.74
CA LEU A 147 13.52 30.46 -1.62
C LEU A 147 14.64 31.14 -0.81
N HIS A 148 14.32 31.80 0.29
CA HIS A 148 15.31 32.40 1.20
C HIS A 148 16.20 31.34 1.89
N THR A 149 15.76 30.09 2.02
CA THR A 149 16.58 29.01 2.58
C THR A 149 17.59 28.43 1.58
N GLY A 150 17.57 28.86 0.32
CA GLY A 150 18.43 28.35 -0.74
C GLY A 150 17.86 27.12 -1.48
N SER A 151 16.61 26.74 -1.20
CA SER A 151 15.93 25.60 -1.85
C SER A 151 14.63 26.05 -2.52
N ALA A 152 14.20 25.33 -3.54
CA ALA A 152 12.94 25.53 -4.25
C ALA A 152 12.24 24.19 -4.51
N SER A 153 10.97 24.06 -4.11
CA SER A 153 10.14 22.91 -4.39
C SER A 153 8.94 23.34 -5.22
N VAL A 154 8.83 22.82 -6.42
CA VAL A 154 7.64 22.94 -7.28
C VAL A 154 6.79 21.71 -7.08
N VAL A 155 5.49 21.87 -6.80
CA VAL A 155 4.61 20.75 -6.45
C VAL A 155 3.48 20.63 -7.46
N CYS A 156 3.32 19.44 -8.04
CA CYS A 156 2.18 19.06 -8.87
C CYS A 156 1.29 18.10 -8.07
N LEU A 157 0.07 18.53 -7.73
CA LEU A 157 -0.93 17.73 -7.05
C LEU A 157 -1.95 17.22 -8.05
N LEU A 158 -2.12 15.89 -8.08
CA LEU A 158 -3.13 15.20 -8.88
C LEU A 158 -4.14 14.59 -7.91
N ASN A 159 -5.39 15.04 -7.96
CA ASN A 159 -6.40 14.68 -6.98
C ASN A 159 -7.55 13.89 -7.62
N SER A 160 -8.05 12.89 -6.87
CA SER A 160 -9.29 12.15 -7.14
C SER A 160 -9.31 11.43 -8.51
N PHE A 161 -8.24 10.72 -8.86
CA PHE A 161 -8.16 9.95 -10.12
C PHE A 161 -8.34 8.44 -9.91
N TYR A 162 -8.72 7.74 -10.96
CA TYR A 162 -8.79 6.27 -11.03
C TYR A 162 -8.60 5.81 -12.49
N PRO A 163 -7.83 4.72 -12.75
CA PRO A 163 -7.12 3.84 -11.82
C PRO A 163 -5.85 4.47 -11.22
N LYS A 164 -5.14 3.70 -10.37
CA LYS A 164 -3.95 4.15 -9.64
C LYS A 164 -2.75 4.47 -10.54
N ASP A 165 -2.63 3.74 -11.66
CA ASP A 165 -1.51 3.90 -12.59
C ASP A 165 -1.59 5.26 -13.28
N ILE A 166 -0.61 6.11 -13.02
CA ILE A 166 -0.48 7.46 -13.57
C ILE A 166 0.99 7.78 -13.79
N ASN A 167 1.30 8.61 -14.78
CA ASN A 167 2.66 9.05 -15.05
C ASN A 167 2.71 10.57 -15.04
N VAL A 168 3.70 11.11 -14.31
CA VAL A 168 4.00 12.54 -14.22
C VAL A 168 5.40 12.79 -14.77
N LYS A 169 5.53 13.76 -15.70
CA LYS A 169 6.81 14.23 -16.23
C LYS A 169 6.96 15.71 -15.95
N TRP A 170 8.15 16.08 -15.48
CA TRP A 170 8.50 17.47 -15.28
C TRP A 170 9.31 18.03 -16.44
N LYS A 171 9.02 19.27 -16.83
CA LYS A 171 9.82 20.03 -17.78
C LYS A 171 10.13 21.43 -17.23
N VAL A 172 11.36 21.85 -17.40
CA VAL A 172 11.82 23.21 -17.09
C VAL A 172 12.35 23.83 -18.40
N ASP A 173 11.75 24.92 -18.81
CA ASP A 173 12.02 25.57 -20.13
C ASP A 173 11.95 24.56 -21.29
N GLY A 174 11.04 23.60 -21.24
CA GLY A 174 10.84 22.54 -22.23
C GLY A 174 11.78 21.33 -22.10
N VAL A 175 12.78 21.37 -21.22
CA VAL A 175 13.73 20.26 -20.98
C VAL A 175 13.17 19.32 -19.91
N ILE A 176 13.13 18.02 -20.21
CA ILE A 176 12.66 16.99 -19.27
C ILE A 176 13.63 16.91 -18.07
N GLN A 177 13.07 16.87 -16.87
CA GLN A 177 13.80 16.65 -15.63
C GLN A 177 13.67 15.19 -15.22
N ASP A 178 14.77 14.58 -14.79
CA ASP A 178 14.84 13.17 -14.33
C ASP A 178 15.44 13.01 -12.92
N THR A 179 15.88 14.12 -12.32
CA THR A 179 16.45 14.17 -10.97
C THR A 179 15.71 15.16 -10.08
N GLY A 180 15.85 15.01 -8.76
CA GLY A 180 15.21 15.89 -7.79
C GLY A 180 13.70 15.69 -7.65
N ILE A 181 13.13 14.60 -8.21
CA ILE A 181 11.70 14.32 -8.19
C ILE A 181 11.39 13.32 -7.07
N GLN A 182 10.36 13.64 -6.27
CA GLN A 182 9.80 12.75 -5.26
C GLN A 182 8.28 12.67 -5.45
N GLU A 183 7.75 11.45 -5.46
CA GLU A 183 6.32 11.20 -5.59
C GLU A 183 5.78 10.45 -4.38
N SER A 184 4.55 10.78 -4.01
CA SER A 184 3.78 10.08 -2.98
C SER A 184 2.36 9.88 -3.47
N VAL A 185 1.88 8.63 -3.41
CA VAL A 185 0.51 8.24 -3.77
C VAL A 185 -0.25 7.90 -2.50
N THR A 186 -1.50 8.37 -2.39
CA THR A 186 -2.37 7.99 -1.26
C THR A 186 -2.83 6.54 -1.37
N GLU A 187 -3.29 5.98 -0.26
CA GLU A 187 -4.19 4.84 -0.30
C GLU A 187 -5.54 5.25 -0.90
N GLN A 188 -6.33 4.25 -1.30
CA GLN A 188 -7.66 4.49 -1.88
C GLN A 188 -8.56 5.25 -0.90
N ASP A 189 -9.13 6.36 -1.33
CA ASP A 189 -10.02 7.19 -0.51
C ASP A 189 -11.42 6.55 -0.43
N LYS A 190 -12.32 7.17 0.36
CA LYS A 190 -13.71 6.72 0.56
C LYS A 190 -14.53 6.65 -0.72
N ASP A 191 -14.23 7.49 -1.70
CA ASP A 191 -14.83 7.49 -3.03
C ASP A 191 -14.11 6.55 -4.01
N SER A 192 -13.17 5.75 -3.50
CA SER A 192 -12.35 4.79 -4.24
C SER A 192 -11.39 5.41 -5.25
N THR A 193 -11.06 6.69 -5.13
CA THR A 193 -10.05 7.39 -5.92
C THR A 193 -8.67 7.40 -5.25
N TYR A 194 -7.66 7.82 -6.01
CA TYR A 194 -6.30 8.05 -5.54
C TYR A 194 -5.92 9.52 -5.72
N SER A 195 -4.94 9.96 -4.96
CA SER A 195 -4.28 11.25 -5.14
C SER A 195 -2.77 11.05 -5.15
N LEU A 196 -2.06 11.90 -5.90
CA LEU A 196 -0.62 11.86 -6.03
C LEU A 196 -0.07 13.27 -5.89
N SER A 197 1.00 13.42 -5.11
CA SER A 197 1.85 14.60 -5.14
C SER A 197 3.19 14.27 -5.79
N SER A 198 3.60 15.05 -6.79
CA SER A 198 4.93 15.00 -7.39
C SER A 198 5.64 16.31 -7.08
N THR A 199 6.81 16.24 -6.47
CA THR A 199 7.60 17.39 -6.06
C THR A 199 8.93 17.41 -6.79
N LEU A 200 9.21 18.49 -7.53
CA LEU A 200 10.49 18.76 -8.13
C LEU A 200 11.26 19.72 -7.21
N THR A 201 12.39 19.27 -6.68
CA THR A 201 13.26 20.07 -5.79
C THR A 201 14.59 20.40 -6.45
N MET A 202 14.98 21.66 -6.38
CA MET A 202 16.23 22.19 -6.90
C MET A 202 16.76 23.30 -6.00
N SER A 203 17.94 23.86 -6.29
CA SER A 203 18.41 25.06 -5.60
C SER A 203 17.57 26.29 -5.97
N SER A 204 17.46 27.27 -5.04
CA SER A 204 16.78 28.53 -5.37
C SER A 204 17.46 29.28 -6.53
N THR A 205 18.78 29.18 -6.64
CA THR A 205 19.54 29.77 -7.76
C THR A 205 19.14 29.16 -9.10
N GLU A 206 19.04 27.85 -9.17
CA GLU A 206 18.59 27.13 -10.36
C GLU A 206 17.14 27.49 -10.70
N TYR A 207 16.23 27.47 -9.72
CA TYR A 207 14.84 27.87 -9.91
C TYR A 207 14.72 29.29 -10.48
N LEU A 208 15.50 30.25 -9.97
CA LEU A 208 15.45 31.61 -10.42
C LEU A 208 16.10 31.85 -11.81
N SER A 209 16.91 30.91 -12.32
CA SER A 209 17.53 30.97 -13.64
C SER A 209 16.65 30.51 -14.80
N HIS A 210 15.49 29.86 -14.47
CA HIS A 210 14.53 29.34 -15.45
C HIS A 210 13.18 30.05 -15.34
N GLU A 211 12.37 29.95 -16.41
CA GLU A 211 11.11 30.70 -16.49
C GLU A 211 9.88 29.80 -16.56
N LEU A 212 9.86 28.77 -17.41
CA LEU A 212 8.67 27.93 -17.63
C LEU A 212 8.78 26.59 -16.91
N TYR A 213 7.89 26.35 -15.97
CA TYR A 213 7.75 25.10 -15.23
C TYR A 213 6.49 24.37 -15.63
N SER A 214 6.60 23.10 -16.04
CA SER A 214 5.48 22.31 -16.54
C SER A 214 5.45 20.93 -15.90
N CYS A 215 4.23 20.50 -15.55
CA CYS A 215 3.89 19.15 -15.12
C CYS A 215 3.02 18.52 -16.22
N GLU A 216 3.50 17.43 -16.84
CA GLU A 216 2.79 16.68 -17.89
C GLU A 216 2.26 15.37 -17.31
N ILE A 217 0.97 15.12 -17.44
CA ILE A 217 0.27 13.97 -16.87
C ILE A 217 -0.25 13.09 -17.99
N THR A 218 0.08 11.80 -17.91
CA THR A 218 -0.50 10.76 -18.77
C THR A 218 -1.27 9.79 -17.89
N HIS A 219 -2.55 9.62 -18.19
CA HIS A 219 -3.45 8.73 -17.44
C HIS A 219 -4.50 8.12 -18.37
N LYS A 220 -4.93 6.90 -18.06
CA LYS A 220 -5.91 6.15 -18.87
C LYS A 220 -7.22 6.92 -19.11
N SER A 221 -7.68 7.70 -18.12
CA SER A 221 -8.91 8.48 -18.20
C SER A 221 -8.82 9.75 -19.05
N LEU A 222 -7.60 10.17 -19.40
CA LEU A 222 -7.36 11.37 -20.18
C LEU A 222 -7.31 11.04 -21.68
N PRO A 223 -7.96 11.81 -22.55
CA PRO A 223 -7.92 11.60 -24.00
C PRO A 223 -6.55 11.92 -24.62
N SER A 224 -5.77 12.76 -23.96
CA SER A 224 -4.41 13.16 -24.32
C SER A 224 -3.64 13.58 -23.08
N THR A 225 -2.31 13.74 -23.21
CA THR A 225 -1.49 14.24 -22.12
C THR A 225 -1.99 15.60 -21.65
N LEU A 226 -2.26 15.72 -20.35
CA LEU A 226 -2.65 16.97 -19.70
C LEU A 226 -1.39 17.72 -19.27
N ILE A 227 -1.30 19.00 -19.60
CA ILE A 227 -0.16 19.84 -19.24
C ILE A 227 -0.65 20.98 -18.35
N LYS A 228 0.01 21.16 -17.22
CA LYS A 228 -0.12 22.34 -16.37
C LYS A 228 1.22 23.03 -16.31
N SER A 229 1.24 24.36 -16.47
CA SER A 229 2.46 25.14 -16.43
C SER A 229 2.22 26.51 -15.79
N PHE A 230 3.30 27.12 -15.33
CA PHE A 230 3.35 28.53 -14.94
C PHE A 230 4.64 29.18 -15.42
N GLN A 231 4.63 30.48 -15.63
CA GLN A 231 5.81 31.30 -15.80
C GLN A 231 6.19 31.86 -14.43
N ARG A 232 7.43 31.67 -14.01
CA ARG A 232 7.94 32.12 -12.71
C ARG A 232 7.73 33.62 -12.48
N SER A 233 7.91 34.44 -13.52
CA SER A 233 7.75 35.90 -13.47
C SER A 233 6.29 36.36 -13.44
N GLU A 234 5.33 35.50 -13.78
CA GLU A 234 3.91 35.80 -13.63
C GLU A 234 3.52 35.70 -12.16
N CYS A 235 3.60 36.82 -11.45
CA CYS A 235 3.08 36.96 -10.11
C CYS A 235 1.56 36.69 -10.16
N GLN A 236 1.10 35.56 -9.61
CA GLN A 236 -0.33 35.37 -9.41
C GLN A 236 -0.83 36.48 -8.48
N ARG A 237 -1.53 37.44 -9.04
CA ARG A 237 -2.35 38.38 -8.25
C ARG A 237 -3.40 37.50 -7.58
N VAL A 238 -3.30 37.38 -6.28
CA VAL A 238 -4.43 36.91 -5.46
C VAL A 238 -5.41 38.07 -5.41
N ASP A 239 -6.49 37.96 -6.21
CA ASP A 239 -7.65 38.85 -6.10
C ASP A 239 -8.46 38.48 -4.85
#